data_f34a8faf37eb1275bd8b9c63cb6c0360
#
_entry.id   f34a8faf37eb1275bd8b9c63cb6c0360
#
_cell.length_a   1.000
_cell.length_b   1.000
_cell.length_c   1.000
_cell.angle_alpha   90.00
_cell.angle_beta   90.00
_cell.angle_gamma   90.00
#
_symmetry.space_group_name_H-M   'P 1'
#
loop_
_entity.id
_entity.type
_entity.pdbx_description
1 polymer ?
#
loop_
_entity_poly.entity_id
_entity_poly.type
_entity_poly.pdbx_seq_one_letter_code
_entity_poly.pdbx_strand_id
1 'polypeptide(L)'
;MYNLNYKQLISIIIPIYNTQQYLSRCLESVINQTYKNLEIILINDGSTDNSLSICQKYKSKDSRIVLLNQQNSGQALARNNALDIAKGDYIAFIDSDDWVSLDYIQALYNHVFSYSADIAISAMVGCNKQIKAAEIIPSNINIFDNNDAIIKAFLSKQLSSMACGSLIKRKLLDKQRFRNFIAYEDLDFFYKIYSQAQIIVKDNNVRYFYYQRDDGIMGANRLNFSLQHLQALKSVTTYYERFFIEKYPQLGSLIYMNILRHLVDNFSEAAVRKNVLAKDVLLLYKT
;
A
#
# COMPACT_ATOMS: atom_id res chain seq x y z
N MET A 1 15.29 -9.59 -27.76
CA MET A 1 15.31 -9.99 -26.35
C MET A 1 16.32 -9.09 -25.65
N TYR A 2 15.85 -8.12 -24.89
CA TYR A 2 16.75 -7.30 -24.07
C TYR A 2 17.29 -8.18 -22.94
N ASN A 3 18.60 -8.38 -22.92
CA ASN A 3 19.30 -8.99 -21.80
C ASN A 3 19.22 -7.98 -20.63
N LEU A 4 18.11 -7.97 -19.91
CA LEU A 4 17.95 -7.19 -18.69
C LEU A 4 18.86 -7.81 -17.63
N ASN A 5 20.12 -7.36 -17.60
CA ASN A 5 20.96 -7.57 -16.43
C ASN A 5 20.22 -6.95 -15.25
N TYR A 6 19.60 -7.77 -14.41
CA TYR A 6 18.91 -7.36 -13.16
C TYR A 6 19.91 -6.74 -12.19
N LYS A 7 20.33 -5.48 -12.47
CA LYS A 7 21.36 -4.80 -11.66
C LYS A 7 20.80 -4.32 -10.33
N GLN A 8 19.52 -3.98 -10.26
CA GLN A 8 18.95 -3.33 -9.08
C GLN A 8 18.27 -4.35 -8.15
N LEU A 9 18.57 -4.25 -6.86
CA LEU A 9 17.94 -5.04 -5.82
C LEU A 9 16.55 -4.45 -5.52
N ILE A 10 15.55 -5.32 -5.37
CA ILE A 10 14.20 -4.92 -4.96
C ILE A 10 13.88 -5.58 -3.63
N SER A 11 13.55 -4.77 -2.60
CA SER A 11 13.07 -5.27 -1.33
C SER A 11 11.54 -5.34 -1.35
N ILE A 12 11.02 -6.55 -1.11
CA ILE A 12 9.59 -6.80 -0.92
C ILE A 12 9.32 -6.88 0.58
N ILE A 13 8.48 -6.00 1.09
CA ILE A 13 8.14 -5.89 2.52
C ILE A 13 6.76 -6.48 2.75
N ILE A 14 6.67 -7.46 3.65
CA ILE A 14 5.43 -8.18 3.97
C ILE A 14 5.20 -8.14 5.49
N PRO A 15 4.32 -7.23 5.98
CA PRO A 15 3.90 -7.24 7.38
C PRO A 15 2.94 -8.41 7.62
N ILE A 16 3.11 -9.12 8.74
CA ILE A 16 2.41 -10.37 9.03
C ILE A 16 1.85 -10.32 10.46
N TYR A 17 0.53 -10.45 10.59
CA TYR A 17 -0.14 -10.61 11.88
C TYR A 17 -1.38 -11.49 11.73
N ASN A 18 -1.34 -12.69 12.31
CA ASN A 18 -2.45 -13.65 12.34
C ASN A 18 -3.06 -13.94 10.95
N THR A 19 -2.21 -14.32 9.98
CA THR A 19 -2.59 -14.60 8.59
C THR A 19 -2.25 -16.05 8.16
N GLN A 20 -2.15 -16.99 9.10
CA GLN A 20 -1.73 -18.39 8.82
C GLN A 20 -2.47 -19.05 7.65
N GLN A 21 -3.76 -18.72 7.43
CA GLN A 21 -4.59 -19.31 6.37
C GLN A 21 -4.22 -18.82 4.96
N TYR A 22 -3.65 -17.63 4.84
CA TYR A 22 -3.40 -16.95 3.57
C TYR A 22 -1.91 -16.84 3.23
N LEU A 23 -1.06 -16.81 4.28
CA LEU A 23 0.35 -16.49 4.19
C LEU A 23 1.13 -17.38 3.21
N SER A 24 0.83 -18.69 3.17
CA SER A 24 1.51 -19.59 2.24
C SER A 24 1.26 -19.22 0.78
N ARG A 25 0.03 -18.83 0.41
CA ARG A 25 -0.31 -18.37 -0.95
C ARG A 25 0.44 -17.07 -1.28
N CYS A 26 0.48 -16.11 -0.36
CA CYS A 26 1.23 -14.88 -0.50
C CYS A 26 2.71 -15.19 -0.79
N LEU A 27 3.37 -15.95 0.09
CA LEU A 27 4.78 -16.27 -0.02
C LEU A 27 5.11 -17.04 -1.31
N GLU A 28 4.29 -18.02 -1.71
CA GLU A 28 4.47 -18.72 -2.99
C GLU A 28 4.42 -17.76 -4.18
N SER A 29 3.52 -16.78 -4.18
CA SER A 29 3.44 -15.79 -5.25
C SER A 29 4.68 -14.89 -5.32
N VAL A 30 5.34 -14.64 -4.19
CA VAL A 30 6.51 -13.77 -4.07
C VAL A 30 7.82 -14.51 -4.38
N ILE A 31 8.04 -15.70 -3.83
CA ILE A 31 9.28 -16.45 -4.06
C ILE A 31 9.43 -16.92 -5.52
N ASN A 32 8.30 -17.13 -6.20
CA ASN A 32 8.25 -17.58 -7.59
C ASN A 32 8.23 -16.42 -8.61
N GLN A 33 8.45 -15.17 -8.21
CA GLN A 33 8.54 -14.04 -9.13
C GLN A 33 9.56 -14.28 -10.24
N THR A 34 9.24 -13.82 -11.46
CA THR A 34 10.15 -13.90 -12.62
C THR A 34 11.40 -13.04 -12.43
N TYR A 35 11.26 -11.87 -11.80
CA TYR A 35 12.38 -11.04 -11.36
C TYR A 35 13.12 -11.73 -10.20
N LYS A 36 14.46 -11.93 -10.31
CA LYS A 36 15.20 -12.78 -9.36
C LYS A 36 16.02 -12.03 -8.30
N ASN A 37 16.47 -10.80 -8.59
CA ASN A 37 17.28 -10.03 -7.65
C ASN A 37 16.40 -9.37 -6.56
N LEU A 38 15.92 -10.19 -5.65
CA LEU A 38 14.98 -9.83 -4.59
C LEU A 38 15.59 -10.00 -3.21
N GLU A 39 15.22 -9.10 -2.31
CA GLU A 39 15.26 -9.24 -0.86
C GLU A 39 13.80 -9.31 -0.36
N ILE A 40 13.44 -10.34 0.39
CA ILE A 40 12.07 -10.56 0.87
C ILE A 40 12.08 -10.39 2.38
N ILE A 41 11.52 -9.30 2.88
CA ILE A 41 11.53 -8.96 4.30
C ILE A 41 10.16 -9.29 4.89
N LEU A 42 10.12 -10.35 5.69
CA LEU A 42 8.94 -10.77 6.43
C LEU A 42 9.00 -10.20 7.83
N ILE A 43 7.95 -9.47 8.25
CA ILE A 43 7.88 -8.92 9.60
C ILE A 43 6.72 -9.59 10.33
N ASN A 44 7.03 -10.54 11.21
CA ASN A 44 6.02 -11.09 12.11
C ASN A 44 5.79 -10.11 13.26
N ASP A 45 4.65 -9.44 13.25
CA ASP A 45 4.24 -8.44 14.23
C ASP A 45 3.51 -9.08 15.42
N GLY A 46 4.17 -10.07 16.06
CA GLY A 46 3.66 -10.72 17.26
C GLY A 46 2.44 -11.61 17.01
N SER A 47 2.39 -12.35 15.89
CA SER A 47 1.31 -13.31 15.62
C SER A 47 1.18 -14.34 16.72
N THR A 48 -0.07 -14.68 17.06
CA THR A 48 -0.44 -15.70 18.06
C THR A 48 -0.88 -17.03 17.43
N ASP A 49 -0.99 -17.05 16.09
CA ASP A 49 -1.29 -18.23 15.29
C ASP A 49 -0.01 -18.87 14.70
N ASN A 50 -0.13 -19.77 13.72
CA ASN A 50 1.02 -20.44 13.11
C ASN A 50 1.78 -19.58 12.08
N SER A 51 1.49 -18.28 11.93
CA SER A 51 2.13 -17.42 10.93
C SER A 51 3.66 -17.39 11.08
N LEU A 52 4.18 -17.26 12.32
CA LEU A 52 5.63 -17.29 12.56
C LEU A 52 6.28 -18.61 12.12
N SER A 53 5.66 -19.74 12.40
CA SER A 53 6.15 -21.05 11.99
C SER A 53 6.20 -21.21 10.48
N ILE A 54 5.19 -20.67 9.77
CA ILE A 54 5.18 -20.61 8.30
C ILE A 54 6.34 -19.76 7.80
N CYS A 55 6.56 -18.56 8.34
CA CYS A 55 7.70 -17.71 7.95
C CYS A 55 9.05 -18.42 8.12
N GLN A 56 9.26 -19.10 9.24
CA GLN A 56 10.49 -19.85 9.51
C GLN A 56 10.71 -20.98 8.48
N LYS A 57 9.64 -21.70 8.11
CA LYS A 57 9.67 -22.74 7.07
C LYS A 57 10.07 -22.17 5.70
N TYR A 58 9.55 -21.01 5.30
CA TYR A 58 9.93 -20.40 4.02
C TYR A 58 11.34 -19.81 4.05
N LYS A 59 11.74 -19.17 5.17
CA LYS A 59 13.12 -18.71 5.36
C LYS A 59 14.16 -19.83 5.23
N SER A 60 13.87 -21.04 5.71
CA SER A 60 14.80 -22.17 5.56
C SER A 60 14.94 -22.67 4.13
N LYS A 61 14.01 -22.32 3.22
CA LYS A 61 14.00 -22.77 1.82
C LYS A 61 14.52 -21.73 0.84
N ASP A 62 14.48 -20.44 1.19
CA ASP A 62 14.85 -19.35 0.31
C ASP A 62 15.76 -18.35 1.04
N SER A 63 17.02 -18.28 0.62
CA SER A 63 18.06 -17.43 1.22
C SER A 63 17.80 -15.92 1.04
N ARG A 64 16.92 -15.52 0.12
CA ARG A 64 16.51 -14.14 -0.08
C ARG A 64 15.60 -13.61 1.03
N ILE A 65 15.07 -14.50 1.88
CA ILE A 65 14.14 -14.17 2.96
C ILE A 65 14.89 -13.70 4.20
N VAL A 66 14.59 -12.49 4.63
CA VAL A 66 14.94 -11.91 5.93
C VAL A 66 13.70 -11.93 6.80
N LEU A 67 13.75 -12.56 7.98
CA LEU A 67 12.64 -12.62 8.92
C LEU A 67 12.95 -11.80 10.16
N LEU A 68 12.11 -10.79 10.40
CA LEU A 68 12.04 -10.05 11.66
C LEU A 68 10.86 -10.58 12.48
N ASN A 69 11.07 -10.72 13.79
CA ASN A 69 10.02 -11.04 14.74
C ASN A 69 10.01 -9.98 15.82
N GLN A 70 8.86 -9.33 16.02
CA GLN A 70 8.69 -8.26 16.98
C GLN A 70 7.44 -8.48 17.83
N GLN A 71 7.33 -7.75 18.94
CA GLN A 71 6.08 -7.64 19.68
C GLN A 71 5.08 -6.82 18.84
N ASN A 72 3.78 -7.17 18.90
CA ASN A 72 2.74 -6.49 18.15
C ASN A 72 2.77 -4.97 18.42
N SER A 73 2.99 -4.23 17.37
CA SER A 73 3.08 -2.76 17.39
C SER A 73 2.29 -2.09 16.27
N GLY A 74 1.62 -2.88 15.44
CA GLY A 74 0.77 -2.44 14.35
C GLY A 74 1.49 -2.37 13.01
N GLN A 75 0.71 -2.42 11.94
CA GLN A 75 1.18 -2.53 10.56
C GLN A 75 2.11 -1.37 10.14
N ALA A 76 1.82 -0.15 10.58
CA ALA A 76 2.63 1.03 10.30
C ALA A 76 4.07 0.88 10.84
N LEU A 77 4.22 0.47 12.10
CA LEU A 77 5.51 0.26 12.73
C LEU A 77 6.24 -0.97 12.16
N ALA A 78 5.50 -2.04 11.85
CA ALA A 78 6.07 -3.21 11.18
C ALA A 78 6.68 -2.83 9.81
N ARG A 79 5.96 -2.03 8.99
CA ARG A 79 6.49 -1.52 7.72
C ARG A 79 7.73 -0.61 7.94
N ASN A 80 7.73 0.24 8.96
CA ASN A 80 8.86 1.11 9.27
C ASN A 80 10.12 0.31 9.65
N ASN A 81 9.99 -0.68 10.53
CA ASN A 81 11.11 -1.53 10.93
C ASN A 81 11.70 -2.31 9.73
N ALA A 82 10.85 -2.69 8.76
CA ALA A 82 11.32 -3.28 7.52
C ALA A 82 12.05 -2.28 6.62
N LEU A 83 11.54 -1.04 6.51
CA LEU A 83 12.19 0.03 5.74
C LEU A 83 13.58 0.36 6.28
N ASP A 84 13.79 0.27 7.61
CA ASP A 84 15.08 0.57 8.24
C ASP A 84 16.18 -0.42 7.87
N ILE A 85 15.83 -1.65 7.50
CA ILE A 85 16.78 -2.70 7.10
C ILE A 85 16.79 -3.00 5.60
N ALA A 86 15.84 -2.48 4.84
CA ALA A 86 15.72 -2.71 3.41
C ALA A 86 16.93 -2.17 2.64
N LYS A 87 17.52 -2.99 1.78
CA LYS A 87 18.74 -2.68 1.00
C LYS A 87 18.45 -2.43 -0.48
N GLY A 88 17.23 -2.75 -0.93
CA GLY A 88 16.84 -2.62 -2.34
C GLY A 88 16.89 -1.19 -2.85
N ASP A 89 17.17 -1.02 -4.12
CA ASP A 89 17.06 0.27 -4.82
C ASP A 89 15.60 0.70 -4.99
N TYR A 90 14.71 -0.28 -4.99
CA TYR A 90 13.26 -0.13 -5.01
C TYR A 90 12.61 -0.95 -3.90
N ILE A 91 11.44 -0.47 -3.46
CA ILE A 91 10.64 -1.09 -2.41
C ILE A 91 9.25 -1.41 -2.97
N ALA A 92 8.76 -2.62 -2.69
CA ALA A 92 7.37 -3.01 -2.89
C ALA A 92 6.77 -3.49 -1.56
N PHE A 93 5.52 -3.10 -1.28
CA PHE A 93 4.76 -3.61 -0.14
C PHE A 93 3.74 -4.62 -0.64
N ILE A 94 3.61 -5.74 0.05
CA ILE A 94 2.58 -6.76 -0.22
C ILE A 94 1.97 -7.16 1.12
N ASP A 95 0.64 -7.14 1.21
CA ASP A 95 -0.05 -7.57 2.42
C ASP A 95 -0.10 -9.11 2.49
N SER A 96 0.02 -9.67 3.70
CA SER A 96 0.25 -11.12 3.91
C SER A 96 -0.94 -12.03 3.60
N ASP A 97 -2.11 -11.46 3.37
CA ASP A 97 -3.34 -12.14 2.93
C ASP A 97 -3.59 -12.03 1.42
N ASP A 98 -2.81 -11.21 0.71
CA ASP A 98 -2.90 -11.00 -0.72
C ASP A 98 -1.97 -11.92 -1.53
N TRP A 99 -2.04 -11.85 -2.85
CA TRP A 99 -1.08 -12.49 -3.75
C TRP A 99 -0.90 -11.67 -5.03
N VAL A 100 0.18 -11.97 -5.75
CA VAL A 100 0.55 -11.26 -6.99
C VAL A 100 0.76 -12.23 -8.15
N SER A 101 0.64 -11.75 -9.39
CA SER A 101 1.02 -12.53 -10.57
C SER A 101 2.54 -12.79 -10.59
N LEU A 102 2.98 -13.86 -11.28
CA LEU A 102 4.39 -14.23 -11.33
C LEU A 102 5.29 -13.17 -11.98
N ASP A 103 4.71 -12.31 -12.82
CA ASP A 103 5.41 -11.23 -13.52
C ASP A 103 5.24 -9.85 -12.84
N TYR A 104 4.61 -9.77 -11.66
CA TYR A 104 4.28 -8.52 -11.00
C TYR A 104 5.49 -7.60 -10.83
N ILE A 105 6.54 -8.07 -10.18
CA ILE A 105 7.77 -7.27 -9.96
C ILE A 105 8.47 -6.99 -11.29
N GLN A 106 8.52 -7.96 -12.20
CA GLN A 106 9.16 -7.78 -13.51
C GLN A 106 8.48 -6.69 -14.34
N ALA A 107 7.14 -6.69 -14.36
CA ALA A 107 6.37 -5.69 -15.09
C ALA A 107 6.59 -4.28 -14.52
N LEU A 108 6.50 -4.13 -13.19
CA LEU A 108 6.74 -2.85 -12.52
C LEU A 108 8.18 -2.36 -12.71
N TYR A 109 9.16 -3.28 -12.65
CA TYR A 109 10.56 -2.95 -12.89
C TYR A 109 10.79 -2.48 -14.34
N ASN A 110 10.17 -3.13 -15.32
CA ASN A 110 10.24 -2.70 -16.72
C ASN A 110 9.73 -1.27 -16.89
N HIS A 111 8.65 -0.89 -16.19
CA HIS A 111 8.11 0.46 -16.24
C HIS A 111 9.05 1.49 -15.61
N VAL A 112 9.57 1.24 -14.39
CA VAL A 112 10.52 2.19 -13.78
C VAL A 112 11.80 2.33 -14.61
N PHE A 113 12.26 1.24 -15.24
CA PHE A 113 13.45 1.28 -16.08
C PHE A 113 13.21 2.02 -17.41
N SER A 114 12.14 1.64 -18.15
CA SER A 114 11.87 2.19 -19.49
C SER A 114 11.50 3.67 -19.49
N TYR A 115 10.83 4.13 -18.42
CA TYR A 115 10.39 5.52 -18.30
C TYR A 115 11.21 6.35 -17.32
N SER A 116 12.30 5.79 -16.75
CA SER A 116 13.06 6.40 -15.66
C SER A 116 12.16 6.85 -14.52
N ALA A 117 11.07 6.10 -14.25
CA ALA A 117 10.06 6.49 -13.31
C ALA A 117 10.53 6.31 -11.85
N ASP A 118 10.01 7.16 -10.97
CA ASP A 118 10.24 7.04 -9.53
C ASP A 118 9.31 6.03 -8.89
N ILE A 119 8.11 5.83 -9.50
CA ILE A 119 7.10 4.89 -9.02
C ILE A 119 6.43 4.23 -10.23
N ALA A 120 6.27 2.91 -10.19
CA ALA A 120 5.37 2.16 -11.07
C ALA A 120 4.23 1.55 -10.25
N ILE A 121 3.00 1.61 -10.78
CA ILE A 121 1.78 1.15 -10.11
C ILE A 121 1.08 0.14 -11.02
N SER A 122 0.66 -0.99 -10.47
CA SER A 122 -0.20 -1.98 -11.12
C SER A 122 -1.66 -1.77 -10.73
N ALA A 123 -2.58 -2.06 -11.62
CA ALA A 123 -3.96 -2.23 -11.23
C ALA A 123 -4.12 -3.39 -10.23
N MET A 124 -5.15 -3.27 -9.39
CA MET A 124 -5.49 -4.24 -8.36
C MET A 124 -6.95 -4.65 -8.50
N VAL A 125 -7.26 -5.90 -8.15
CA VAL A 125 -8.63 -6.39 -8.10
C VAL A 125 -8.93 -7.01 -6.75
N GLY A 126 -10.07 -6.63 -6.17
CA GLY A 126 -10.60 -7.27 -4.97
C GLY A 126 -11.22 -8.64 -5.30
N CYS A 127 -10.92 -9.65 -4.50
CA CYS A 127 -11.43 -11.00 -4.69
C CYS A 127 -11.76 -11.68 -3.35
N ASN A 128 -12.84 -12.44 -3.33
CA ASN A 128 -13.31 -13.23 -2.17
C ASN A 128 -13.06 -14.73 -2.37
N LYS A 129 -12.70 -15.17 -3.59
CA LYS A 129 -12.37 -16.57 -3.95
C LYS A 129 -11.31 -16.54 -5.05
N GLN A 130 -10.68 -17.69 -5.34
CA GLN A 130 -9.72 -17.79 -6.44
C GLN A 130 -10.32 -17.22 -7.73
N ILE A 131 -9.75 -16.14 -8.23
CA ILE A 131 -10.05 -15.64 -9.55
C ILE A 131 -9.20 -16.45 -10.52
N LYS A 132 -9.83 -17.01 -11.56
CA LYS A 132 -9.12 -17.50 -12.74
C LYS A 132 -8.36 -16.30 -13.32
N ALA A 133 -7.13 -16.55 -13.83
CA ALA A 133 -6.27 -15.52 -14.41
C ALA A 133 -7.11 -14.48 -15.16
N ALA A 134 -7.00 -13.21 -14.75
CA ALA A 134 -7.73 -12.13 -15.38
C ALA A 134 -7.37 -12.11 -16.87
N GLU A 135 -8.36 -11.95 -17.74
CA GLU A 135 -8.11 -11.70 -19.14
C GLU A 135 -7.14 -10.52 -19.24
N ILE A 136 -6.05 -10.72 -20.00
CA ILE A 136 -5.05 -9.69 -20.24
C ILE A 136 -5.74 -8.57 -21.02
N ILE A 137 -6.14 -7.51 -20.32
CA ILE A 137 -6.60 -6.28 -20.97
C ILE A 137 -5.39 -5.66 -21.65
N PRO A 138 -5.48 -5.22 -22.93
CA PRO A 138 -4.37 -4.56 -23.59
C PRO A 138 -3.81 -3.43 -22.72
N SER A 139 -2.50 -3.39 -22.54
CA SER A 139 -1.81 -2.48 -21.65
C SER A 139 -2.15 -1.02 -21.96
N ASN A 140 -3.03 -0.42 -21.17
CA ASN A 140 -3.22 1.02 -21.15
C ASN A 140 -2.36 1.56 -20.00
N ILE A 141 -1.28 2.25 -20.37
CA ILE A 141 -0.33 2.83 -19.43
C ILE A 141 -0.60 4.32 -19.35
N ASN A 142 -0.77 4.83 -18.14
CA ASN A 142 -0.86 6.26 -17.87
C ASN A 142 0.49 6.73 -17.31
N ILE A 143 1.05 7.78 -17.91
CA ILE A 143 2.30 8.39 -17.49
C ILE A 143 1.99 9.77 -16.93
N PHE A 144 2.48 10.04 -15.72
CA PHE A 144 2.44 11.34 -15.07
C PHE A 144 3.90 11.79 -14.95
N ASP A 145 4.32 12.72 -15.78
CA ASP A 145 5.71 13.09 -16.03
C ASP A 145 6.16 14.41 -15.39
N ASN A 146 5.31 14.95 -14.52
CA ASN A 146 5.64 16.11 -13.71
C ASN A 146 4.82 16.12 -12.41
N ASN A 147 5.33 16.83 -11.41
CA ASN A 147 4.75 16.83 -10.07
C ASN A 147 3.31 17.38 -10.04
N ASP A 148 2.99 18.40 -10.85
CA ASP A 148 1.63 18.97 -10.91
C ASP A 148 0.61 17.94 -11.44
N ALA A 149 0.96 17.20 -12.49
CA ALA A 149 0.13 16.13 -13.04
C ALA A 149 -0.06 14.99 -12.00
N ILE A 150 1.00 14.61 -11.29
CA ILE A 150 0.96 13.61 -10.24
C ILE A 150 0.00 14.02 -9.12
N ILE A 151 0.12 15.26 -8.63
CA ILE A 151 -0.71 15.75 -7.53
C ILE A 151 -2.18 15.87 -7.97
N LYS A 152 -2.45 16.38 -9.16
CA LYS A 152 -3.81 16.43 -9.72
C LYS A 152 -4.41 15.02 -9.86
N ALA A 153 -3.63 14.05 -10.34
CA ALA A 153 -4.06 12.66 -10.47
C ALA A 153 -4.35 12.02 -9.10
N PHE A 154 -3.53 12.31 -8.09
CA PHE A 154 -3.76 11.85 -6.73
C PHE A 154 -5.03 12.46 -6.12
N LEU A 155 -5.18 13.79 -6.19
CA LEU A 155 -6.35 14.50 -5.69
C LEU A 155 -7.67 14.09 -6.39
N SER A 156 -7.59 13.67 -7.65
CA SER A 156 -8.75 13.15 -8.40
C SER A 156 -8.95 11.63 -8.30
N LYS A 157 -8.23 10.95 -7.39
CA LYS A 157 -8.29 9.49 -7.15
C LYS A 157 -7.90 8.62 -8.36
N GLN A 158 -7.14 9.16 -9.31
CA GLN A 158 -6.53 8.36 -10.38
C GLN A 158 -5.34 7.55 -9.86
N LEU A 159 -4.64 8.07 -8.85
CA LEU A 159 -3.59 7.37 -8.10
C LEU A 159 -4.12 6.96 -6.72
N SER A 160 -3.84 5.74 -6.33
CA SER A 160 -4.24 5.18 -5.02
C SER A 160 -3.30 5.65 -3.91
N SER A 161 -3.81 5.75 -2.68
CA SER A 161 -3.01 5.93 -1.47
C SER A 161 -2.64 4.60 -0.78
N MET A 162 -2.90 3.45 -1.38
CA MET A 162 -2.58 2.15 -0.78
C MET A 162 -1.08 1.86 -0.89
N ALA A 163 -0.49 1.27 0.15
CA ALA A 163 0.93 0.89 0.15
C ALA A 163 1.22 -0.23 -0.86
N CYS A 164 0.31 -1.18 -0.99
CA CYS A 164 0.43 -2.28 -1.94
C CYS A 164 0.14 -1.86 -3.39
N GLY A 165 0.54 -2.71 -4.34
CA GLY A 165 0.32 -2.48 -5.77
C GLY A 165 1.35 -1.59 -6.46
N SER A 166 2.42 -1.16 -5.77
CA SER A 166 3.43 -0.26 -6.35
C SER A 166 4.86 -0.73 -6.13
N LEU A 167 5.75 -0.27 -7.01
CA LEU A 167 7.21 -0.34 -6.89
C LEU A 167 7.73 1.09 -6.77
N ILE A 168 8.37 1.41 -5.66
CA ILE A 168 8.75 2.76 -5.26
C ILE A 168 10.28 2.85 -5.17
N LYS A 169 10.89 3.85 -5.79
CA LYS A 169 12.30 4.13 -5.67
C LYS A 169 12.65 4.45 -4.21
N ARG A 170 13.57 3.69 -3.61
CA ARG A 170 13.91 3.78 -2.18
C ARG A 170 14.25 5.20 -1.74
N LYS A 171 14.92 5.99 -2.57
CA LYS A 171 15.27 7.38 -2.29
C LYS A 171 14.07 8.25 -1.85
N LEU A 172 12.86 7.98 -2.35
CA LEU A 172 11.65 8.70 -1.93
C LEU A 172 11.25 8.35 -0.49
N LEU A 173 11.71 7.21 0.02
CA LEU A 173 11.34 6.66 1.33
C LEU A 173 12.37 6.96 2.43
N ASP A 174 13.57 7.47 2.08
CA ASP A 174 14.69 7.65 3.02
C ASP A 174 14.31 8.48 4.26
N LYS A 175 13.50 9.53 4.07
CA LYS A 175 13.05 10.44 5.14
C LYS A 175 11.57 10.27 5.49
N GLN A 176 10.90 9.27 4.95
CA GLN A 176 9.49 9.06 5.15
C GLN A 176 9.24 7.79 5.97
N ARG A 177 8.33 7.91 6.93
CA ARG A 177 7.88 6.78 7.76
C ARG A 177 6.37 6.86 7.91
N PHE A 178 5.74 5.70 7.98
CA PHE A 178 4.33 5.61 8.34
C PHE A 178 4.13 6.14 9.76
N ARG A 179 3.15 7.02 9.97
CA ARG A 179 2.73 7.38 11.31
C ARG A 179 1.90 6.25 11.91
N ASN A 180 2.05 6.06 13.21
CA ASN A 180 1.28 5.02 13.92
C ASN A 180 -0.16 5.49 14.18
N PHE A 181 -0.97 5.47 13.12
CA PHE A 181 -2.41 5.65 13.21
C PHE A 181 -3.11 4.30 13.30
N ILE A 182 -4.28 4.26 13.92
CA ILE A 182 -5.13 3.06 13.96
C ILE A 182 -5.69 2.71 12.56
N ALA A 183 -5.78 3.70 11.68
CA ALA A 183 -6.23 3.59 10.29
C ALA A 183 -5.73 4.80 9.48
N TYR A 184 -5.78 4.71 8.14
CA TYR A 184 -5.42 5.79 7.21
C TYR A 184 -3.93 6.16 7.18
N GLU A 185 -3.05 5.31 7.73
CA GLU A 185 -1.60 5.51 7.70
C GLU A 185 -1.05 5.60 6.29
N ASP A 186 -1.66 4.85 5.35
CA ASP A 186 -1.31 4.86 3.93
C ASP A 186 -1.63 6.22 3.28
N LEU A 187 -2.80 6.80 3.57
CA LEU A 187 -3.17 8.11 3.07
C LEU A 187 -2.18 9.17 3.56
N ASP A 188 -1.83 9.16 4.88
CA ASP A 188 -0.83 10.07 5.43
C ASP A 188 0.55 9.90 4.81
N PHE A 189 0.90 8.70 4.41
CA PHE A 189 2.21 8.39 3.84
C PHE A 189 2.31 8.79 2.36
N PHE A 190 1.33 8.39 1.54
CA PHE A 190 1.44 8.46 0.08
C PHE A 190 1.40 9.87 -0.49
N TYR A 191 0.65 10.82 0.08
CA TYR A 191 0.69 12.19 -0.44
C TYR A 191 2.09 12.82 -0.35
N LYS A 192 2.85 12.47 0.69
CA LYS A 192 4.24 12.93 0.86
C LYS A 192 5.17 12.32 -0.18
N ILE A 193 4.98 11.03 -0.48
CA ILE A 193 5.77 10.32 -1.49
C ILE A 193 5.48 10.91 -2.88
N TYR A 194 4.20 11.03 -3.24
CA TYR A 194 3.80 11.59 -4.54
C TYR A 194 4.27 13.04 -4.73
N SER A 195 4.30 13.82 -3.66
CA SER A 195 4.80 15.21 -3.73
C SER A 195 6.31 15.33 -4.02
N GLN A 196 7.05 14.25 -3.95
CA GLN A 196 8.49 14.18 -4.24
C GLN A 196 8.80 13.49 -5.56
N ALA A 197 7.85 12.70 -6.10
CA ALA A 197 8.01 11.99 -7.36
C ALA A 197 7.99 12.95 -8.55
N GLN A 198 8.76 12.64 -9.59
CA GLN A 198 8.81 13.37 -10.85
C GLN A 198 8.08 12.60 -11.96
N ILE A 199 8.22 11.28 -11.98
CA ILE A 199 7.57 10.43 -12.97
C ILE A 199 6.90 9.25 -12.29
N ILE A 200 5.60 9.07 -12.56
CA ILE A 200 4.83 7.88 -12.14
C ILE A 200 4.26 7.22 -13.37
N VAL A 201 4.41 5.91 -13.46
CA VAL A 201 3.79 5.06 -14.47
C VAL A 201 2.73 4.19 -13.82
N LYS A 202 1.49 4.28 -14.30
CA LYS A 202 0.40 3.41 -13.88
C LYS A 202 0.03 2.46 -15.00
N ASP A 203 0.23 1.15 -14.77
CA ASP A 203 -0.20 0.07 -15.64
C ASP A 203 -1.59 -0.42 -15.20
N ASN A 204 -2.56 -0.40 -16.10
CA ASN A 204 -3.92 -0.84 -15.82
C ASN A 204 -4.09 -2.38 -15.91
N ASN A 205 -3.02 -3.13 -16.21
CA ASN A 205 -3.05 -4.58 -16.08
C ASN A 205 -3.09 -5.00 -14.61
N VAL A 206 -4.02 -5.88 -14.27
CA VAL A 206 -4.17 -6.42 -12.92
C VAL A 206 -3.08 -7.46 -12.67
N ARG A 207 -2.20 -7.15 -11.71
CA ARG A 207 -1.16 -8.08 -11.23
C ARG A 207 -1.15 -8.23 -9.73
N TYR A 208 -1.97 -7.45 -9.03
CA TYR A 208 -2.14 -7.52 -7.59
C TYR A 208 -3.57 -7.95 -7.26
N PHE A 209 -3.72 -8.99 -6.43
CA PHE A 209 -4.99 -9.58 -6.04
C PHE A 209 -5.23 -9.35 -4.57
N TYR A 210 -6.13 -8.42 -4.27
CA TYR A 210 -6.50 -8.04 -2.92
C TYR A 210 -7.56 -8.98 -2.37
N TYR A 211 -7.25 -9.73 -1.31
CA TYR A 211 -8.17 -10.68 -0.72
C TYR A 211 -9.09 -10.03 0.31
N GLN A 212 -10.38 -9.99 0.00
CA GLN A 212 -11.39 -9.40 0.87
C GLN A 212 -11.80 -10.41 1.96
N ARG A 213 -11.25 -10.24 3.16
CA ARG A 213 -11.55 -11.04 4.34
C ARG A 213 -12.66 -10.39 5.15
N ASP A 214 -13.56 -11.23 5.71
CA ASP A 214 -14.57 -10.75 6.67
C ASP A 214 -13.94 -10.37 8.03
N ASP A 215 -12.87 -11.07 8.44
CA ASP A 215 -12.12 -10.86 9.68
C ASP A 215 -10.88 -9.95 9.52
N GLY A 216 -10.60 -9.44 8.34
CA GLY A 216 -9.49 -8.52 8.07
C GLY A 216 -9.72 -7.12 8.66
N ILE A 217 -8.65 -6.29 8.69
CA ILE A 217 -8.72 -4.91 9.21
C ILE A 217 -9.87 -4.14 8.54
N MET A 218 -10.00 -4.24 7.21
CA MET A 218 -11.10 -3.61 6.48
C MET A 218 -12.45 -4.28 6.77
N GLY A 219 -12.51 -5.61 6.94
CA GLY A 219 -13.70 -6.35 7.33
C GLY A 219 -14.11 -6.06 8.78
N ALA A 220 -13.17 -6.15 9.72
CA ALA A 220 -13.39 -5.84 11.14
C ALA A 220 -13.69 -4.36 11.38
N ASN A 221 -13.00 -3.44 10.70
CA ASN A 221 -13.28 -2.01 10.73
C ASN A 221 -14.66 -1.70 10.16
N ARG A 222 -15.08 -2.44 9.17
CA ARG A 222 -16.46 -2.40 8.69
C ARG A 222 -17.49 -2.72 9.78
N LEU A 223 -17.21 -3.61 10.69
CA LEU A 223 -18.09 -3.98 11.80
C LEU A 223 -17.88 -3.12 13.06
N ASN A 224 -16.65 -2.64 13.29
CA ASN A 224 -16.19 -1.97 14.50
C ASN A 224 -15.69 -0.53 14.27
N PHE A 225 -16.23 0.17 13.27
CA PHE A 225 -15.90 1.57 13.04
C PHE A 225 -16.20 2.38 14.32
N SER A 226 -15.17 2.92 14.94
CA SER A 226 -15.23 3.56 16.26
C SER A 226 -14.92 5.04 16.20
N LEU A 227 -15.15 5.74 17.31
CA LEU A 227 -14.74 7.13 17.48
C LEU A 227 -13.23 7.31 17.22
N GLN A 228 -12.40 6.31 17.57
CA GLN A 228 -10.96 6.35 17.32
C GLN A 228 -10.62 6.40 15.81
N HIS A 229 -11.37 5.69 14.96
CA HIS A 229 -11.20 5.76 13.50
C HIS A 229 -11.57 7.16 12.96
N LEU A 230 -12.63 7.78 13.50
CA LEU A 230 -12.98 9.15 13.13
C LEU A 230 -11.92 10.16 13.57
N GLN A 231 -11.35 10.00 14.77
CA GLN A 231 -10.26 10.84 15.26
C GLN A 231 -9.00 10.67 14.40
N ALA A 232 -8.68 9.44 13.98
CA ALA A 232 -7.58 9.19 13.06
C ALA A 232 -7.84 9.86 11.70
N LEU A 233 -9.03 9.72 11.13
CA LEU A 233 -9.40 10.37 9.86
C LEU A 233 -9.30 11.90 9.98
N LYS A 234 -9.82 12.51 11.04
CA LYS A 234 -9.70 13.96 11.31
C LYS A 234 -8.21 14.37 11.36
N SER A 235 -7.40 13.64 12.11
CA SER A 235 -5.97 13.95 12.23
C SER A 235 -5.25 13.87 10.87
N VAL A 236 -5.48 12.80 10.12
CA VAL A 236 -4.87 12.60 8.79
C VAL A 236 -5.33 13.68 7.82
N THR A 237 -6.63 13.98 7.76
CA THR A 237 -7.18 15.02 6.86
C THR A 237 -6.69 16.41 7.22
N THR A 238 -6.49 16.72 8.51
CA THR A 238 -5.92 18.01 8.97
C THR A 238 -4.46 18.16 8.50
N TYR A 239 -3.62 17.12 8.66
CA TYR A 239 -2.24 17.14 8.17
C TYR A 239 -2.18 17.23 6.64
N TYR A 240 -3.06 16.51 5.97
CA TYR A 240 -3.20 16.48 4.52
C TYR A 240 -3.58 17.87 3.97
N GLU A 241 -4.63 18.49 4.53
CA GLU A 241 -5.11 19.82 4.16
C GLU A 241 -3.99 20.85 4.30
N ARG A 242 -3.38 20.91 5.49
CA ARG A 242 -2.28 21.85 5.76
C ARG A 242 -1.14 21.70 4.77
N PHE A 243 -0.69 20.46 4.53
CA PHE A 243 0.39 20.18 3.60
C PHE A 243 0.07 20.67 2.18
N PHE A 244 -1.14 20.39 1.69
CA PHE A 244 -1.51 20.73 0.33
C PHE A 244 -1.77 22.22 0.15
N ILE A 245 -2.39 22.89 1.11
CA ILE A 245 -2.62 24.35 1.06
C ILE A 245 -1.31 25.10 1.12
N GLU A 246 -0.35 24.67 1.95
CA GLU A 246 0.97 25.29 2.02
C GLU A 246 1.78 25.10 0.72
N LYS A 247 1.72 23.92 0.12
CA LYS A 247 2.59 23.54 -1.01
C LYS A 247 1.94 23.75 -2.39
N TYR A 248 0.62 23.65 -2.48
CA TYR A 248 -0.15 23.72 -3.74
C TYR A 248 -1.40 24.59 -3.61
N PRO A 249 -1.28 25.84 -3.18
CA PRO A 249 -2.44 26.71 -2.90
C PRO A 249 -3.35 26.91 -4.12
N GLN A 250 -2.81 26.82 -5.34
CA GLN A 250 -3.56 26.92 -6.60
C GLN A 250 -4.55 25.74 -6.81
N LEU A 251 -4.43 24.64 -6.05
CA LEU A 251 -5.30 23.46 -6.16
C LEU A 251 -6.39 23.42 -5.07
N GLY A 252 -6.66 24.53 -4.38
CA GLY A 252 -7.55 24.59 -3.21
C GLY A 252 -8.88 23.88 -3.42
N SER A 253 -9.61 24.18 -4.51
CA SER A 253 -10.90 23.52 -4.79
C SER A 253 -10.77 22.00 -4.93
N LEU A 254 -9.72 21.51 -5.57
CA LEU A 254 -9.48 20.09 -5.77
C LEU A 254 -9.08 19.40 -4.45
N ILE A 255 -8.32 20.08 -3.60
CA ILE A 255 -7.93 19.62 -2.25
C ILE A 255 -9.19 19.42 -1.40
N TYR A 256 -10.06 20.44 -1.30
CA TYR A 256 -11.29 20.35 -0.52
C TYR A 256 -12.25 19.29 -1.07
N MET A 257 -12.38 19.15 -2.37
CA MET A 257 -13.19 18.09 -2.98
C MET A 257 -12.64 16.70 -2.66
N ASN A 258 -11.33 16.52 -2.63
CA ASN A 258 -10.71 15.25 -2.27
C ASN A 258 -10.95 14.92 -0.78
N ILE A 259 -10.75 15.88 0.12
CA ILE A 259 -11.04 15.74 1.55
C ILE A 259 -12.52 15.38 1.75
N LEU A 260 -13.43 16.13 1.14
CA LEU A 260 -14.87 15.87 1.24
C LEU A 260 -15.23 14.44 0.80
N ARG A 261 -14.63 13.95 -0.29
CA ARG A 261 -14.83 12.57 -0.75
C ARG A 261 -14.37 11.55 0.31
N HIS A 262 -13.18 11.74 0.89
CA HIS A 262 -12.70 10.86 1.97
C HIS A 262 -13.65 10.88 3.17
N LEU A 263 -14.18 12.03 3.53
CA LEU A 263 -15.17 12.15 4.60
C LEU A 263 -16.48 11.44 4.25
N VAL A 264 -17.05 11.70 3.08
CA VAL A 264 -18.31 11.11 2.62
C VAL A 264 -18.21 9.59 2.51
N ASP A 265 -17.14 9.06 1.90
CA ASP A 265 -16.93 7.62 1.75
C ASP A 265 -16.90 6.92 3.14
N ASN A 266 -16.23 7.52 4.12
CA ASN A 266 -16.14 6.96 5.47
C ASN A 266 -17.39 7.20 6.31
N PHE A 267 -18.10 8.32 6.11
CA PHE A 267 -19.37 8.58 6.80
C PHE A 267 -20.52 7.73 6.28
N SER A 268 -20.62 7.50 4.98
CA SER A 268 -21.64 6.62 4.43
C SER A 268 -21.48 5.20 4.96
N GLU A 269 -20.24 4.72 5.13
CA GLU A 269 -19.98 3.44 5.79
C GLU A 269 -20.40 3.44 7.27
N ALA A 270 -20.09 4.47 8.03
CA ALA A 270 -20.45 4.60 9.45
C ALA A 270 -21.97 4.72 9.65
N ALA A 271 -22.66 5.52 8.82
CA ALA A 271 -24.09 5.75 8.92
C ALA A 271 -24.92 4.50 8.55
N VAL A 272 -24.53 3.78 7.51
CA VAL A 272 -25.19 2.52 7.09
C VAL A 272 -25.12 1.48 8.21
N ARG A 273 -24.12 1.55 9.09
CA ARG A 273 -23.84 0.52 10.10
C ARG A 273 -24.35 0.85 11.52
N LYS A 274 -25.03 1.97 11.71
CA LYS A 274 -25.66 2.39 12.99
C LYS A 274 -24.76 2.44 14.22
N ASN A 275 -23.43 2.34 14.09
CA ASN A 275 -22.50 2.24 15.22
C ASN A 275 -21.93 3.59 15.69
N VAL A 276 -22.08 4.64 14.89
CA VAL A 276 -21.64 6.01 15.24
C VAL A 276 -22.83 6.93 15.03
N LEU A 277 -23.25 7.63 16.09
CA LEU A 277 -24.34 8.58 15.99
C LEU A 277 -23.92 9.79 15.16
N ALA A 278 -24.76 10.24 14.24
CA ALA A 278 -24.49 11.41 13.38
C ALA A 278 -24.09 12.66 14.20
N LYS A 279 -24.54 12.76 15.47
CA LYS A 279 -24.14 13.82 16.42
C LYS A 279 -22.66 13.76 16.81
N ASP A 280 -22.05 12.56 16.93
CA ASP A 280 -20.64 12.40 17.32
C ASP A 280 -19.72 12.84 16.18
N VAL A 281 -20.16 12.62 14.96
CA VAL A 281 -19.53 13.10 13.75
C VAL A 281 -19.57 14.63 13.65
N LEU A 282 -20.75 15.24 13.86
CA LEU A 282 -20.92 16.69 13.85
C LEU A 282 -20.12 17.38 14.95
N LEU A 283 -19.95 16.75 16.12
CA LEU A 283 -19.12 17.28 17.20
C LEU A 283 -17.64 17.35 16.85
N LEU A 284 -17.10 16.37 16.11
CA LEU A 284 -15.70 16.34 15.72
C LEU A 284 -15.29 17.45 14.72
N TYR A 285 -16.26 17.97 13.95
CA TYR A 285 -16.01 19.01 12.94
C TYR A 285 -16.52 20.40 13.33
N LYS A 286 -17.12 20.55 14.52
CA LYS A 286 -17.53 21.87 15.07
C LYS A 286 -16.44 22.55 15.91
N THR A 287 -15.36 21.87 16.21
CA THR A 287 -14.16 22.38 16.90
C THR A 287 -12.99 22.47 15.94
#